data_e1e87df902dd2c3e3f8ea231f8d103b8
#
_entry.id   e1e87df902dd2c3e3f8ea231f8d103b8
#
_cell.length_a   1.000
_cell.length_b   1.000
_cell.length_c   1.000
_cell.angle_alpha   90.00
_cell.angle_beta   90.00
_cell.angle_gamma   90.00
#
_symmetry.space_group_name_H-M   'P 1'
#
loop_
_entity.id
_entity.type
_entity.pdbx_description
1 polymer ?
#
loop_
_entity_poly.entity_id
_entity_poly.type
_entity_poly.pdbx_seq_one_letter_code
_entity_poly.pdbx_strand_id
1 'polypeptide(L)'
;MGLFNRREVDISGVFISMDSLRHTVVEPTVPLYTDSQILLYVKPSSQADISGFIKPFTSLSWVAILVSLVVVFVAMLLTQVLEGHYRAPNTHTNNKLKSRDEMADERKSSEDLVWTSWLWSLATFLAQSSPWLPRGPGLRTVAGMWLLISLVVSTVYKSNLKAMMILPKMRLPFTNLEELLETDILCHIAGSTLMHHTIMEAKPGSLFFRLQKQMLVHNDIPKLVADGLAGKYAALNSKYGMMSVLHDVFRQTRSCKVFIGTDRYLADMPFSFVVPRGSPIKAKADTILSRLKESGIITYLLNEKIRYGIECLKRNTEPANSGSSLRPLELRDFYGVFAVYGGGIVLAILVFCMEMRIAIYRPRY
;
A
#
# COMPACT_ATOMS: atom_id res chain seq x y z
N MET A 1 32.12 -0.66 29.91
CA MET A 1 33.27 -1.60 30.07
C MET A 1 34.47 -0.93 30.73
N GLY A 2 34.88 0.30 30.41
CA GLY A 2 36.02 0.97 31.02
C GLY A 2 35.97 1.12 32.57
N LEU A 3 34.78 1.39 33.13
CA LEU A 3 34.59 1.49 34.59
C LEU A 3 34.81 0.15 35.29
N PHE A 4 34.37 -0.96 34.68
CA PHE A 4 34.62 -2.31 35.20
C PHE A 4 36.09 -2.68 35.18
N ASN A 5 36.81 -2.31 34.11
CA ASN A 5 38.24 -2.56 34.03
C ASN A 5 39.04 -1.80 35.11
N ARG A 6 38.58 -0.59 35.48
CA ARG A 6 39.16 0.20 36.56
C ARG A 6 38.64 -0.19 37.96
N ARG A 7 37.72 -1.15 38.06
CA ARG A 7 37.09 -1.60 39.31
C ARG A 7 36.36 -0.46 40.07
N GLU A 8 35.81 0.49 39.34
CA GLU A 8 35.04 1.62 39.91
C GLU A 8 33.56 1.26 40.14
N VAL A 9 33.14 0.12 39.62
CA VAL A 9 31.72 -0.37 39.65
C VAL A 9 31.71 -1.84 39.96
N ASP A 10 30.77 -2.28 40.81
CA ASP A 10 30.62 -3.66 41.26
C ASP A 10 29.61 -4.46 40.43
N ILE A 11 28.57 -3.81 39.86
CA ILE A 11 27.53 -4.44 39.04
C ILE A 11 26.97 -3.42 38.02
N SER A 12 26.55 -3.89 36.88
CA SER A 12 25.85 -3.04 35.89
C SER A 12 24.44 -2.70 36.36
N GLY A 13 24.01 -1.45 36.12
CA GLY A 13 22.62 -1.04 36.31
C GLY A 13 21.70 -1.34 35.10
N VAL A 14 22.26 -1.89 34.02
CA VAL A 14 21.54 -2.23 32.78
C VAL A 14 21.85 -3.64 32.35
N PHE A 15 20.91 -4.26 31.62
CA PHE A 15 21.12 -5.55 31.02
C PHE A 15 22.04 -5.43 29.80
N ILE A 16 22.98 -6.32 29.67
CA ILE A 16 23.99 -6.34 28.62
C ILE A 16 24.02 -7.70 27.97
N SER A 17 24.04 -7.75 26.65
CA SER A 17 24.33 -8.97 25.88
C SER A 17 25.84 -9.21 25.87
N MET A 18 26.24 -10.46 25.95
CA MET A 18 27.66 -10.82 26.01
C MET A 18 28.19 -11.17 24.63
N ASP A 19 29.41 -10.74 24.38
CA ASP A 19 30.26 -11.15 23.26
C ASP A 19 31.65 -11.60 23.77
N SER A 20 32.47 -12.12 22.89
CA SER A 20 33.80 -12.65 23.22
C SER A 20 34.72 -11.56 23.82
N LEU A 21 34.63 -10.32 23.34
CA LEU A 21 35.44 -9.20 23.82
C LEU A 21 35.01 -8.76 25.22
N ARG A 22 33.71 -8.71 25.48
CA ARG A 22 33.16 -8.31 26.79
C ARG A 22 33.49 -9.34 27.87
N HIS A 23 33.50 -10.63 27.50
CA HIS A 23 33.90 -11.72 28.41
C HIS A 23 35.33 -11.62 28.93
N THR A 24 36.21 -10.88 28.29
CA THR A 24 37.58 -10.67 28.80
C THR A 24 37.64 -9.78 30.03
N VAL A 25 36.68 -8.85 30.16
CA VAL A 25 36.67 -7.79 31.21
C VAL A 25 35.62 -8.08 32.29
N VAL A 26 34.45 -8.61 31.91
CA VAL A 26 33.32 -8.81 32.82
C VAL A 26 32.76 -10.20 32.71
N GLU A 27 32.08 -10.63 33.78
CA GLU A 27 31.34 -11.91 33.81
C GLU A 27 29.85 -11.63 33.89
N PRO A 28 29.02 -12.31 33.06
CA PRO A 28 27.57 -12.20 33.16
C PRO A 28 27.03 -12.96 34.38
N THR A 29 25.95 -12.44 34.95
CA THR A 29 25.09 -13.20 35.86
C THR A 29 24.22 -14.17 35.10
N VAL A 30 23.34 -14.89 35.80
CA VAL A 30 22.29 -15.72 35.16
C VAL A 30 21.51 -14.87 34.16
N PRO A 31 21.27 -15.38 32.93
CA PRO A 31 20.51 -14.68 31.92
C PRO A 31 19.04 -14.50 32.36
N LEU A 32 18.58 -13.25 32.34
CA LEU A 32 17.24 -12.89 32.80
C LEU A 32 16.20 -13.08 31.70
N TYR A 33 16.53 -12.68 30.48
CA TYR A 33 15.71 -12.89 29.30
C TYR A 33 16.57 -13.01 28.05
N THR A 34 15.95 -13.46 26.97
CA THR A 34 16.55 -13.49 25.63
C THR A 34 15.88 -12.46 24.74
N ASP A 35 16.62 -11.82 23.87
CA ASP A 35 16.11 -10.78 22.97
C ASP A 35 16.66 -10.97 21.56
N SER A 36 15.90 -10.51 20.58
CA SER A 36 16.23 -10.51 19.17
C SER A 36 16.34 -9.10 18.62
N GLN A 37 17.06 -8.92 17.52
CA GLN A 37 17.13 -7.66 16.81
C GLN A 37 16.03 -7.61 15.75
N ILE A 38 15.26 -6.53 15.74
CA ILE A 38 14.15 -6.30 14.83
C ILE A 38 14.28 -4.96 14.13
N LEU A 39 13.68 -4.88 12.93
CA LEU A 39 13.57 -3.66 12.17
C LEU A 39 12.25 -2.97 12.48
N LEU A 40 12.31 -1.68 12.80
CA LEU A 40 11.15 -0.84 13.10
C LEU A 40 11.15 0.37 12.18
N TYR A 41 9.98 0.72 11.66
CA TYR A 41 9.77 1.92 10.86
C TYR A 41 8.40 2.54 11.12
N VAL A 42 8.27 3.83 10.87
CA VAL A 42 6.97 4.50 10.97
C VAL A 42 6.05 4.04 9.83
N LYS A 43 4.79 3.81 10.11
CA LYS A 43 3.79 3.58 9.06
C LYS A 43 3.64 4.85 8.23
N PRO A 44 3.82 4.79 6.91
CA PRO A 44 3.56 5.94 6.07
C PRO A 44 2.11 6.37 6.24
N SER A 45 1.87 7.66 6.27
CA SER A 45 0.51 8.20 6.24
C SER A 45 -0.17 7.72 4.94
N SER A 46 -1.40 7.25 5.05
CA SER A 46 -2.20 6.90 3.87
C SER A 46 -2.29 8.12 2.96
N GLN A 47 -1.49 8.14 1.91
CA GLN A 47 -1.62 9.16 0.88
C GLN A 47 -2.83 8.83 0.01
N ALA A 48 -3.63 9.85 -0.32
CA ALA A 48 -4.74 9.71 -1.25
C ALA A 48 -4.18 9.31 -2.62
N ASP A 49 -4.59 8.16 -3.11
CA ASP A 49 -4.12 7.62 -4.37
C ASP A 49 -5.02 8.14 -5.49
N ILE A 50 -4.53 9.14 -6.23
CA ILE A 50 -5.25 9.75 -7.37
C ILE A 50 -5.61 8.70 -8.43
N SER A 51 -4.80 7.64 -8.56
CA SER A 51 -5.02 6.53 -9.50
C SER A 51 -5.96 5.44 -8.97
N GLY A 52 -6.59 5.66 -7.81
CA GLY A 52 -7.41 4.67 -7.12
C GLY A 52 -8.56 4.08 -7.95
N PHE A 53 -9.13 4.85 -8.92
CA PHE A 53 -10.20 4.29 -9.75
C PHE A 53 -9.69 3.49 -10.96
N ILE A 54 -8.44 3.62 -11.38
CA ILE A 54 -7.87 2.81 -12.48
C ILE A 54 -7.43 1.45 -11.96
N LYS A 55 -7.04 1.38 -10.68
CA LYS A 55 -6.51 0.18 -10.02
C LYS A 55 -7.48 -1.00 -9.84
N PRO A 56 -8.83 -0.85 -9.80
CA PRO A 56 -9.73 -1.99 -9.73
C PRO A 56 -9.54 -3.00 -10.85
N PHE A 57 -9.04 -2.57 -12.02
CA PHE A 57 -8.70 -3.41 -13.15
C PHE A 57 -7.23 -3.26 -13.52
N THR A 58 -6.65 -4.35 -14.05
CA THR A 58 -5.31 -4.33 -14.65
C THR A 58 -5.34 -3.60 -16.00
N SER A 59 -4.19 -3.11 -16.47
CA SER A 59 -4.10 -2.46 -17.79
C SER A 59 -4.61 -3.36 -18.92
N LEU A 60 -4.36 -4.68 -18.85
CA LEU A 60 -4.87 -5.64 -19.81
C LEU A 60 -6.41 -5.71 -19.79
N SER A 61 -7.03 -5.68 -18.59
CA SER A 61 -8.49 -5.68 -18.45
C SER A 61 -9.12 -4.43 -19.04
N TRP A 62 -8.49 -3.26 -18.88
CA TRP A 62 -8.96 -2.02 -19.51
C TRP A 62 -8.91 -2.10 -21.04
N VAL A 63 -7.82 -2.64 -21.61
CA VAL A 63 -7.71 -2.86 -23.05
C VAL A 63 -8.79 -3.85 -23.54
N ALA A 64 -9.01 -4.94 -22.81
CA ALA A 64 -10.05 -5.92 -23.15
C ALA A 64 -11.46 -5.30 -23.15
N ILE A 65 -11.77 -4.42 -22.19
CA ILE A 65 -13.04 -3.68 -22.13
C ILE A 65 -13.19 -2.76 -23.34
N LEU A 66 -12.15 -2.01 -23.70
CA LEU A 66 -12.20 -1.13 -24.89
C LEU A 66 -12.39 -1.93 -26.18
N VAL A 67 -11.66 -3.04 -26.33
CA VAL A 67 -11.83 -3.93 -27.49
C VAL A 67 -13.25 -4.52 -27.55
N SER A 68 -13.80 -4.97 -26.42
CA SER A 68 -15.16 -5.51 -26.38
C SER A 68 -16.22 -4.48 -26.76
N LEU A 69 -16.04 -3.22 -26.35
CA LEU A 69 -16.92 -2.11 -26.72
C LEU A 69 -16.91 -1.86 -28.25
N VAL A 70 -15.72 -1.88 -28.85
CA VAL A 70 -15.57 -1.74 -30.31
C VAL A 70 -16.21 -2.93 -31.04
N VAL A 71 -15.97 -4.16 -30.57
CA VAL A 71 -16.54 -5.38 -31.17
C VAL A 71 -18.07 -5.35 -31.13
N VAL A 72 -18.66 -4.98 -30.01
CA VAL A 72 -20.13 -4.87 -29.87
C VAL A 72 -20.69 -3.77 -30.77
N PHE A 73 -20.02 -2.61 -30.81
CA PHE A 73 -20.42 -1.54 -31.73
C PHE A 73 -20.44 -2.00 -33.19
N VAL A 74 -19.37 -2.68 -33.64
CA VAL A 74 -19.30 -3.24 -34.98
C VAL A 74 -20.38 -4.32 -35.23
N ALA A 75 -20.60 -5.20 -34.25
CA ALA A 75 -21.65 -6.23 -34.34
C ALA A 75 -23.05 -5.61 -34.45
N MET A 76 -23.31 -4.52 -33.68
CA MET A 76 -24.57 -3.77 -33.77
C MET A 76 -24.77 -3.15 -35.17
N LEU A 77 -23.74 -2.53 -35.71
CA LEU A 77 -23.81 -1.96 -37.07
C LEU A 77 -24.04 -3.03 -38.12
N LEU A 78 -23.29 -4.14 -38.07
CA LEU A 78 -23.42 -5.25 -39.01
C LEU A 78 -24.82 -5.84 -38.95
N THR A 79 -25.38 -6.09 -37.77
CA THR A 79 -26.74 -6.64 -37.64
C THR A 79 -27.79 -5.67 -38.18
N GLN A 80 -27.65 -4.36 -37.98
CA GLN A 80 -28.57 -3.35 -38.53
C GLN A 80 -28.50 -3.28 -40.06
N VAL A 81 -27.31 -3.31 -40.66
CA VAL A 81 -27.11 -3.31 -42.11
C VAL A 81 -27.68 -4.57 -42.72
N LEU A 82 -27.42 -5.73 -42.16
CA LEU A 82 -27.95 -7.01 -42.62
C LEU A 82 -29.49 -7.06 -42.52
N GLU A 83 -30.07 -6.69 -41.37
CA GLU A 83 -31.52 -6.64 -41.23
C GLU A 83 -32.18 -5.63 -42.20
N GLY A 84 -31.50 -4.49 -42.46
CA GLY A 84 -31.95 -3.55 -43.51
C GLY A 84 -31.94 -4.16 -44.92
N HIS A 85 -30.91 -4.91 -45.25
CA HIS A 85 -30.78 -5.57 -46.55
C HIS A 85 -31.81 -6.70 -46.75
N TYR A 86 -32.07 -7.50 -45.70
CA TYR A 86 -33.09 -8.57 -45.78
C TYR A 86 -34.54 -8.05 -45.74
N ARG A 87 -34.77 -6.86 -45.18
CA ARG A 87 -36.10 -6.22 -45.12
C ARG A 87 -36.44 -5.39 -46.36
N ALA A 88 -35.45 -5.06 -47.23
CA ALA A 88 -35.74 -4.38 -48.47
C ALA A 88 -36.57 -5.31 -49.35
N PRO A 89 -37.85 -5.00 -49.67
CA PRO A 89 -38.65 -5.86 -50.59
C PRO A 89 -37.99 -5.82 -51.96
N ASN A 90 -37.99 -6.99 -52.68
CA ASN A 90 -37.62 -7.13 -54.07
C ASN A 90 -38.57 -6.29 -54.95
N THR A 91 -38.42 -5.00 -54.94
CA THR A 91 -39.04 -4.10 -55.92
C THR A 91 -38.05 -3.90 -57.05
N HIS A 92 -37.96 -4.93 -57.91
CA HIS A 92 -37.53 -4.75 -59.28
C HIS A 92 -38.56 -3.87 -59.99
N THR A 93 -38.40 -2.56 -59.91
CA THR A 93 -38.93 -1.65 -60.93
C THR A 93 -38.31 -0.26 -60.80
N ASN A 94 -37.74 0.16 -61.94
CA ASN A 94 -37.37 1.51 -62.33
C ASN A 94 -36.02 2.07 -61.81
N ASN A 95 -35.04 1.95 -62.72
CA ASN A 95 -33.92 2.84 -62.89
C ASN A 95 -34.43 4.29 -63.08
N LYS A 96 -34.78 4.98 -62.01
CA LYS A 96 -34.77 6.45 -61.96
C LYS A 96 -33.46 6.92 -61.40
N LEU A 97 -32.77 7.81 -62.10
CA LEU A 97 -31.62 8.56 -61.57
C LEU A 97 -32.00 9.04 -60.16
N LYS A 98 -31.31 8.50 -59.17
CA LYS A 98 -31.48 8.89 -57.79
C LYS A 98 -31.14 10.36 -57.65
N SER A 99 -32.10 11.17 -57.23
CA SER A 99 -31.94 12.60 -57.03
C SER A 99 -30.83 12.86 -56.01
N ARG A 100 -30.08 13.93 -56.17
CA ARG A 100 -29.02 14.36 -55.28
C ARG A 100 -29.51 14.51 -53.84
N ASP A 101 -30.77 14.83 -53.65
CA ASP A 101 -31.46 14.98 -52.38
C ASP A 101 -31.74 13.62 -51.70
N GLU A 102 -32.06 12.57 -52.46
CA GLU A 102 -32.24 11.22 -51.92
C GLU A 102 -30.91 10.60 -51.43
N MET A 103 -29.78 10.90 -52.10
CA MET A 103 -28.45 10.47 -51.66
C MET A 103 -27.99 11.22 -50.38
N ALA A 104 -28.38 12.50 -50.25
CA ALA A 104 -28.10 13.29 -49.04
C ALA A 104 -28.89 12.77 -47.82
N ASP A 105 -30.16 12.37 -48.02
CA ASP A 105 -31.03 11.84 -46.98
C ASP A 105 -30.60 10.44 -46.50
N GLU A 106 -30.21 9.56 -47.42
CA GLU A 106 -29.60 8.23 -47.10
C GLU A 106 -28.29 8.38 -46.34
N ARG A 107 -27.44 9.33 -46.66
CA ARG A 107 -26.18 9.60 -45.98
C ARG A 107 -26.45 10.10 -44.56
N LYS A 108 -27.38 10.98 -44.36
CA LYS A 108 -27.79 11.50 -43.07
C LYS A 108 -28.39 10.39 -42.19
N SER A 109 -29.23 9.51 -42.78
CA SER A 109 -29.79 8.36 -42.09
C SER A 109 -28.70 7.36 -41.63
N SER A 110 -27.64 7.12 -42.41
CA SER A 110 -26.54 6.24 -42.02
C SER A 110 -25.63 6.83 -40.96
N GLU A 111 -25.38 8.16 -40.99
CA GLU A 111 -24.60 8.86 -39.94
C GLU A 111 -25.35 8.82 -38.62
N ASP A 112 -26.64 9.06 -38.61
CA ASP A 112 -27.48 8.97 -37.40
C ASP A 112 -27.50 7.55 -36.83
N LEU A 113 -27.47 6.52 -37.67
CA LEU A 113 -27.44 5.13 -37.22
C LEU A 113 -26.12 4.77 -36.52
N VAL A 114 -25.01 5.17 -37.10
CA VAL A 114 -23.67 4.95 -36.52
C VAL A 114 -23.55 5.65 -35.16
N TRP A 115 -23.96 6.91 -35.10
CA TRP A 115 -23.90 7.69 -33.89
C TRP A 115 -24.79 7.13 -32.76
N THR A 116 -26.02 6.75 -33.09
CA THR A 116 -26.97 6.16 -32.16
C THR A 116 -26.47 4.82 -31.60
N SER A 117 -25.90 3.97 -32.46
CA SER A 117 -25.33 2.66 -32.04
C SER A 117 -24.11 2.82 -31.12
N TRP A 118 -23.25 3.79 -31.41
CA TRP A 118 -22.10 4.10 -30.57
C TRP A 118 -22.54 4.63 -29.20
N LEU A 119 -23.42 5.62 -29.18
CA LEU A 119 -23.94 6.20 -27.93
C LEU A 119 -24.68 5.15 -27.10
N TRP A 120 -25.44 4.27 -27.73
CA TRP A 120 -26.16 3.21 -27.03
C TRP A 120 -25.20 2.21 -26.37
N SER A 121 -24.16 1.79 -27.09
CA SER A 121 -23.16 0.85 -26.56
C SER A 121 -22.41 1.45 -25.39
N LEU A 122 -22.06 2.74 -25.48
CA LEU A 122 -21.35 3.46 -24.41
C LEU A 122 -22.28 3.73 -23.20
N ALA A 123 -23.51 4.22 -23.43
CA ALA A 123 -24.48 4.48 -22.39
C ALA A 123 -24.80 3.24 -21.56
N THR A 124 -24.99 2.10 -22.23
CA THR A 124 -25.23 0.81 -21.61
C THR A 124 -24.05 0.38 -20.73
N PHE A 125 -22.83 0.54 -21.23
CA PHE A 125 -21.62 0.25 -20.44
C PHE A 125 -21.51 1.14 -19.19
N LEU A 126 -21.88 2.42 -19.30
CA LEU A 126 -21.93 3.36 -18.20
C LEU A 126 -23.17 3.20 -17.29
N ALA A 127 -23.98 2.17 -17.52
CA ALA A 127 -25.23 1.89 -16.82
C ALA A 127 -26.22 3.08 -16.87
N GLN A 128 -26.22 3.84 -17.98
CA GLN A 128 -27.18 4.90 -18.23
C GLN A 128 -28.37 4.39 -19.06
N SER A 129 -29.55 4.94 -18.81
CA SER A 129 -30.74 4.64 -19.62
C SER A 129 -30.61 5.26 -21.00
N SER A 130 -30.95 4.50 -22.05
CA SER A 130 -31.03 4.99 -23.41
C SER A 130 -32.46 4.92 -23.91
N PRO A 131 -32.99 5.97 -24.56
CA PRO A 131 -34.35 5.97 -25.10
C PRO A 131 -34.50 5.09 -26.34
N TRP A 132 -33.38 4.69 -26.95
CA TRP A 132 -33.38 3.86 -28.15
C TRP A 132 -33.49 2.37 -27.80
N LEU A 133 -34.46 1.66 -28.42
CA LEU A 133 -34.66 0.22 -28.25
C LEU A 133 -34.34 -0.54 -29.53
N PRO A 134 -33.56 -1.63 -29.48
CA PRO A 134 -33.32 -2.48 -30.63
C PRO A 134 -34.63 -3.12 -31.12
N ARG A 135 -34.91 -3.04 -32.44
CA ARG A 135 -36.19 -3.49 -33.01
C ARG A 135 -36.14 -4.86 -33.69
N GLY A 136 -34.94 -5.32 -34.10
CA GLY A 136 -34.78 -6.63 -34.77
C GLY A 136 -34.46 -7.76 -33.78
N PRO A 137 -34.78 -9.04 -34.09
CA PRO A 137 -34.45 -10.16 -33.20
C PRO A 137 -32.95 -10.37 -33.03
N GLY A 138 -32.17 -10.28 -34.13
CA GLY A 138 -30.71 -10.38 -34.09
C GLY A 138 -30.09 -9.27 -33.25
N LEU A 139 -30.53 -8.03 -33.45
CA LEU A 139 -30.09 -6.86 -32.71
C LEU A 139 -30.43 -6.95 -31.22
N ARG A 140 -31.61 -7.48 -30.85
CA ARG A 140 -31.99 -7.72 -29.45
C ARG A 140 -31.13 -8.76 -28.80
N THR A 141 -30.70 -9.80 -29.49
CA THR A 141 -29.79 -10.83 -28.97
C THR A 141 -28.42 -10.22 -28.66
N VAL A 142 -27.83 -9.47 -29.59
CA VAL A 142 -26.53 -8.79 -29.38
C VAL A 142 -26.62 -7.77 -28.23
N ALA A 143 -27.71 -6.99 -28.20
CA ALA A 143 -27.95 -6.02 -27.14
C ALA A 143 -28.13 -6.70 -25.76
N GLY A 144 -28.87 -7.81 -25.69
CA GLY A 144 -29.07 -8.58 -24.45
C GLY A 144 -27.75 -9.15 -23.90
N MET A 145 -26.91 -9.72 -24.78
CA MET A 145 -25.58 -10.19 -24.40
C MET A 145 -24.69 -9.06 -23.87
N TRP A 146 -24.71 -7.90 -24.55
CA TRP A 146 -23.95 -6.73 -24.09
C TRP A 146 -24.43 -6.20 -22.73
N LEU A 147 -25.74 -6.16 -22.49
CA LEU A 147 -26.31 -5.79 -21.20
C LEU A 147 -25.82 -6.70 -20.08
N LEU A 148 -25.79 -8.02 -20.30
CA LEU A 148 -25.29 -8.96 -19.30
C LEU A 148 -23.79 -8.77 -19.03
N ILE A 149 -22.97 -8.61 -20.06
CA ILE A 149 -21.52 -8.38 -19.94
C ILE A 149 -21.26 -7.07 -19.18
N SER A 150 -21.92 -5.98 -19.57
CA SER A 150 -21.76 -4.67 -18.93
C SER A 150 -22.21 -4.68 -17.48
N LEU A 151 -23.29 -5.41 -17.15
CA LEU A 151 -23.75 -5.60 -15.78
C LEU A 151 -22.69 -6.28 -14.91
N VAL A 152 -22.11 -7.39 -15.39
CA VAL A 152 -21.08 -8.14 -14.67
C VAL A 152 -19.84 -7.26 -14.47
N VAL A 153 -19.33 -6.65 -15.55
CA VAL A 153 -18.12 -5.80 -15.49
C VAL A 153 -18.33 -4.61 -14.54
N SER A 154 -19.46 -3.92 -14.61
CA SER A 154 -19.74 -2.77 -13.74
C SER A 154 -19.91 -3.19 -12.27
N THR A 155 -20.48 -4.36 -12.00
CA THR A 155 -20.63 -4.89 -10.64
C THR A 155 -19.26 -5.26 -10.05
N VAL A 156 -18.40 -5.95 -10.80
CA VAL A 156 -17.03 -6.28 -10.40
C VAL A 156 -16.21 -5.02 -10.14
N TYR A 157 -16.30 -4.02 -11.04
CA TYR A 157 -15.62 -2.74 -10.84
C TYR A 157 -16.05 -2.05 -9.55
N LYS A 158 -17.37 -1.90 -9.32
CA LYS A 158 -17.92 -1.26 -8.12
C LYS A 158 -17.53 -2.02 -6.84
N SER A 159 -17.54 -3.35 -6.88
CA SER A 159 -17.13 -4.19 -5.75
C SER A 159 -15.65 -4.03 -5.40
N ASN A 160 -14.76 -4.11 -6.40
CA ASN A 160 -13.32 -3.94 -6.22
C ASN A 160 -12.98 -2.51 -5.76
N LEU A 161 -13.64 -1.50 -6.31
CA LEU A 161 -13.45 -0.11 -5.90
C LEU A 161 -13.83 0.07 -4.42
N LYS A 162 -14.98 -0.45 -3.99
CA LYS A 162 -15.41 -0.42 -2.59
C LYS A 162 -14.41 -1.13 -1.69
N ALA A 163 -13.93 -2.32 -2.08
CA ALA A 163 -12.93 -3.06 -1.31
C ALA A 163 -11.63 -2.28 -1.13
N MET A 164 -11.15 -1.61 -2.19
CA MET A 164 -9.93 -0.78 -2.14
C MET A 164 -10.10 0.47 -1.28
N MET A 165 -11.29 1.07 -1.26
CA MET A 165 -11.57 2.25 -0.44
C MET A 165 -11.71 1.89 1.05
N ILE A 166 -12.27 0.72 1.36
CA ILE A 166 -12.43 0.25 2.76
C ILE A 166 -11.09 -0.24 3.33
N LEU A 167 -10.29 -0.92 2.51
CA LEU A 167 -9.00 -1.50 2.90
C LEU A 167 -7.86 -0.83 2.12
N PRO A 168 -7.48 0.40 2.46
CA PRO A 168 -6.33 1.04 1.84
C PRO A 168 -5.09 0.18 2.13
N LYS A 169 -4.52 -0.45 1.10
CA LYS A 169 -3.25 -1.17 1.22
C LYS A 169 -2.17 -0.14 1.52
N MET A 170 -1.76 -0.05 2.79
CA MET A 170 -0.55 0.67 3.15
C MET A 170 0.63 -0.02 2.47
N ARG A 171 1.26 0.63 1.53
CA ARG A 171 2.52 0.17 0.98
C ARG A 171 3.64 0.67 1.88
N LEU A 172 4.25 -0.26 2.60
CA LEU A 172 5.50 0.01 3.28
C LEU A 172 6.59 0.20 2.22
N PRO A 173 7.53 1.13 2.42
CA PRO A 173 8.64 1.32 1.49
C PRO A 173 9.57 0.11 1.47
N PHE A 174 9.60 -0.69 2.54
CA PHE A 174 10.36 -1.93 2.68
C PHE A 174 9.70 -2.82 3.74
N THR A 175 9.90 -4.13 3.67
CA THR A 175 9.43 -5.12 4.64
C THR A 175 10.58 -5.79 5.37
N ASN A 176 11.74 -5.83 4.76
CA ASN A 176 12.97 -6.44 5.28
C ASN A 176 14.19 -5.53 5.10
N LEU A 177 15.34 -5.96 5.62
CA LEU A 177 16.57 -5.18 5.58
C LEU A 177 17.16 -5.10 4.16
N GLU A 178 16.95 -6.11 3.32
CA GLU A 178 17.42 -6.11 1.94
C GLU A 178 16.72 -5.03 1.12
N GLU A 179 15.40 -4.98 1.23
CA GLU A 179 14.58 -3.94 0.60
C GLU A 179 14.90 -2.54 1.16
N LEU A 180 15.19 -2.43 2.47
CA LEU A 180 15.63 -1.16 3.06
C LEU A 180 16.89 -0.62 2.38
N LEU A 181 17.85 -1.50 2.08
CA LEU A 181 19.10 -1.13 1.43
C LEU A 181 18.95 -0.70 -0.04
N GLU A 182 17.80 -0.97 -0.66
CA GLU A 182 17.42 -0.46 -1.98
C GLU A 182 16.78 0.93 -1.93
N THR A 183 16.48 1.42 -0.71
CA THR A 183 15.93 2.77 -0.48
C THR A 183 17.02 3.71 0.02
N ASP A 184 16.75 5.03 -0.02
CA ASP A 184 17.65 6.06 0.54
C ASP A 184 17.40 6.30 2.04
N ILE A 185 16.62 5.44 2.71
CA ILE A 185 16.24 5.60 4.11
C ILE A 185 17.40 5.15 5.00
N LEU A 186 17.87 6.04 5.87
CA LEU A 186 18.93 5.71 6.83
C LEU A 186 18.43 4.69 7.85
N CYS A 187 19.35 3.85 8.35
CA CYS A 187 19.08 2.87 9.40
C CYS A 187 19.77 3.27 10.70
N HIS A 188 18.98 3.60 11.73
CA HIS A 188 19.51 3.91 13.05
C HIS A 188 19.91 2.64 13.80
N ILE A 189 21.10 2.65 14.37
CA ILE A 189 21.64 1.60 15.23
C ILE A 189 22.21 2.24 16.48
N ALA A 190 21.85 1.69 17.63
CA ALA A 190 22.38 2.18 18.90
C ALA A 190 23.90 1.91 18.98
N GLY A 191 24.65 2.96 19.30
CA GLY A 191 26.12 2.88 19.43
C GLY A 191 26.55 1.92 20.54
N SER A 192 27.71 1.30 20.39
CA SER A 192 28.30 0.37 21.36
C SER A 192 27.45 -0.88 21.69
N THR A 193 26.46 -1.19 20.85
CA THR A 193 25.70 -2.44 20.95
C THR A 193 26.40 -3.56 20.21
N LEU A 194 26.05 -4.81 20.50
CA LEU A 194 26.57 -5.95 19.75
C LEU A 194 26.24 -5.83 18.25
N MET A 195 25.04 -5.37 17.90
CA MET A 195 24.64 -5.12 16.52
C MET A 195 25.57 -4.13 15.82
N HIS A 196 25.92 -3.03 16.49
CA HIS A 196 26.89 -2.07 15.96
C HIS A 196 28.25 -2.70 15.68
N HIS A 197 28.79 -3.50 16.62
CA HIS A 197 30.06 -4.22 16.40
C HIS A 197 29.97 -5.23 15.26
N THR A 198 28.90 -6.03 15.21
CA THR A 198 28.67 -6.99 14.13
C THR A 198 28.66 -6.33 12.74
N ILE A 199 28.07 -5.15 12.64
CA ILE A 199 28.01 -4.40 11.38
C ILE A 199 29.42 -3.86 11.02
N MET A 200 30.14 -3.32 12.01
CA MET A 200 31.48 -2.76 11.77
C MET A 200 32.50 -3.83 11.38
N GLU A 201 32.35 -5.06 11.87
CA GLU A 201 33.22 -6.20 11.59
C GLU A 201 32.72 -7.06 10.42
N ALA A 202 31.66 -6.62 9.73
CA ALA A 202 31.02 -7.39 8.67
C ALA A 202 31.95 -7.60 7.46
N LYS A 203 31.94 -8.82 6.92
CA LYS A 203 32.74 -9.17 5.73
C LYS A 203 32.24 -8.43 4.48
N PRO A 204 33.15 -8.01 3.58
CA PRO A 204 32.79 -7.42 2.30
C PRO A 204 31.79 -8.30 1.53
N GLY A 205 30.76 -7.68 0.98
CA GLY A 205 29.70 -8.38 0.23
C GLY A 205 28.52 -8.89 1.09
N SER A 206 28.63 -8.88 2.43
CA SER A 206 27.51 -9.24 3.30
C SER A 206 26.45 -8.12 3.40
N LEU A 207 25.23 -8.48 3.81
CA LEU A 207 24.13 -7.55 4.04
C LEU A 207 24.51 -6.44 5.04
N PHE A 208 25.17 -6.81 6.13
CA PHE A 208 25.63 -5.87 7.16
C PHE A 208 26.75 -4.95 6.67
N PHE A 209 27.62 -5.41 5.77
CA PHE A 209 28.64 -4.56 5.15
C PHE A 209 28.00 -3.46 4.27
N ARG A 210 26.94 -3.81 3.52
CA ARG A 210 26.17 -2.82 2.74
C ARG A 210 25.49 -1.80 3.65
N LEU A 211 24.99 -2.24 4.81
CA LEU A 211 24.32 -1.39 5.79
C LEU A 211 25.24 -0.31 6.39
N GLN A 212 26.55 -0.52 6.46
CA GLN A 212 27.52 0.48 6.95
C GLN A 212 27.37 1.84 6.26
N LYS A 213 27.01 1.86 4.98
CA LYS A 213 26.86 3.10 4.19
C LYS A 213 25.61 3.89 4.54
N GLN A 214 24.57 3.23 5.05
CA GLN A 214 23.27 3.83 5.42
C GLN A 214 23.07 3.87 6.93
N MET A 215 24.10 3.53 7.71
CA MET A 215 24.02 3.46 9.16
C MET A 215 24.08 4.86 9.79
N LEU A 216 23.16 5.14 10.67
CA LEU A 216 23.13 6.32 11.55
C LEU A 216 23.35 5.87 12.99
N VAL A 217 24.43 6.33 13.63
CA VAL A 217 24.70 6.04 15.04
C VAL A 217 24.42 7.28 15.86
N HIS A 218 23.46 7.20 16.76
CA HIS A 218 23.05 8.29 17.62
C HIS A 218 22.53 7.74 18.96
N ASN A 219 22.88 8.37 20.08
CA ASN A 219 22.54 7.86 21.41
C ASN A 219 21.55 8.76 22.19
N ASP A 220 21.10 9.87 21.59
CA ASP A 220 20.09 10.75 22.20
C ASP A 220 18.68 10.18 21.96
N ILE A 221 18.16 9.48 22.99
CA ILE A 221 16.87 8.76 22.91
C ILE A 221 15.69 9.68 22.58
N PRO A 222 15.47 10.86 23.20
CA PRO A 222 14.37 11.74 22.86
C PRO A 222 14.36 12.16 21.40
N LYS A 223 15.50 12.56 20.87
CA LYS A 223 15.65 12.94 19.46
C LYS A 223 15.43 11.74 18.52
N LEU A 224 15.95 10.58 18.92
CA LEU A 224 15.78 9.33 18.21
C LEU A 224 14.29 8.96 18.06
N VAL A 225 13.52 9.07 19.11
CA VAL A 225 12.09 8.78 19.08
C VAL A 225 11.35 9.78 18.20
N ALA A 226 11.63 11.08 18.33
CA ALA A 226 10.98 12.14 17.57
C ALA A 226 11.25 12.00 16.06
N ASP A 227 12.51 11.83 15.67
CA ASP A 227 12.92 11.70 14.28
C ASP A 227 12.48 10.36 13.66
N GLY A 228 12.49 9.26 14.43
CA GLY A 228 11.96 7.97 14.02
C GLY A 228 10.45 8.00 13.76
N LEU A 229 9.68 8.63 14.64
CA LEU A 229 8.23 8.83 14.46
C LEU A 229 7.90 9.80 13.31
N ALA A 230 8.83 10.70 12.98
CA ALA A 230 8.73 11.54 11.79
C ALA A 230 9.09 10.80 10.47
N GLY A 231 9.56 9.54 10.56
CA GLY A 231 9.88 8.72 9.39
C GLY A 231 11.23 9.04 8.73
N LYS A 232 12.13 9.73 9.42
CA LYS A 232 13.44 10.12 8.87
C LYS A 232 14.39 8.94 8.70
N TYR A 233 14.22 7.87 9.50
CA TYR A 233 15.03 6.66 9.44
C TYR A 233 14.28 5.44 9.94
N ALA A 234 14.74 4.26 9.54
CA ALA A 234 14.37 2.98 10.13
C ALA A 234 15.26 2.70 11.35
N ALA A 235 14.79 1.93 12.31
CA ALA A 235 15.58 1.56 13.47
C ALA A 235 15.77 0.04 13.54
N LEU A 236 17.02 -0.41 13.65
CA LEU A 236 17.41 -1.81 13.82
C LEU A 236 18.02 -1.96 15.22
N ASN A 237 17.22 -2.45 16.16
CA ASN A 237 17.61 -2.56 17.56
C ASN A 237 16.90 -3.72 18.28
N SER A 238 17.23 -3.88 19.56
CA SER A 238 16.64 -4.85 20.48
C SER A 238 15.11 -4.73 20.53
N LYS A 239 14.42 -5.84 20.38
CA LYS A 239 12.95 -5.93 20.42
C LYS A 239 12.38 -5.39 21.72
N TYR A 240 12.93 -5.82 22.88
CA TYR A 240 12.49 -5.32 24.18
C TYR A 240 12.72 -3.82 24.33
N GLY A 241 13.88 -3.31 23.91
CA GLY A 241 14.18 -1.89 23.91
C GLY A 241 13.18 -1.10 23.09
N MET A 242 12.89 -1.54 21.87
CA MET A 242 11.89 -0.92 20.99
C MET A 242 10.47 -0.98 21.56
N MET A 243 10.10 -2.13 22.15
CA MET A 243 8.78 -2.28 22.79
C MET A 243 8.63 -1.36 24.01
N SER A 244 9.71 -1.13 24.77
CA SER A 244 9.69 -0.20 25.89
C SER A 244 9.48 1.25 25.41
N VAL A 245 10.17 1.66 24.34
CA VAL A 245 9.96 2.99 23.74
C VAL A 245 8.53 3.13 23.22
N LEU A 246 8.02 2.12 22.54
CA LEU A 246 6.63 2.12 22.04
C LEU A 246 5.61 2.14 23.18
N HIS A 247 5.91 1.50 24.32
CA HIS A 247 5.08 1.58 25.52
C HIS A 247 4.90 3.03 25.96
N ASP A 248 6.00 3.77 26.09
CA ASP A 248 5.98 5.15 26.55
C ASP A 248 5.29 6.08 25.51
N VAL A 249 5.57 5.90 24.22
CA VAL A 249 4.91 6.65 23.13
C VAL A 249 3.41 6.37 23.09
N PHE A 250 3.00 5.11 23.15
CA PHE A 250 1.59 4.75 23.11
C PHE A 250 0.83 5.21 24.34
N ARG A 251 1.47 5.17 25.51
CA ARG A 251 0.89 5.69 26.74
C ARG A 251 0.54 7.19 26.64
N GLN A 252 1.38 7.97 25.95
CA GLN A 252 1.19 9.43 25.78
C GLN A 252 0.23 9.74 24.63
N THR A 253 0.40 9.09 23.47
CA THR A 253 -0.28 9.47 22.23
C THR A 253 -1.53 8.64 21.94
N ARG A 254 -1.68 7.48 22.58
CA ARG A 254 -2.72 6.46 22.29
C ARG A 254 -2.78 6.02 20.83
N SER A 255 -1.77 6.34 20.04
CA SER A 255 -1.67 6.01 18.63
C SER A 255 -0.49 5.07 18.36
N CYS A 256 -0.69 4.14 17.43
CA CYS A 256 0.31 3.16 17.04
C CYS A 256 0.66 3.36 15.56
N LYS A 257 1.65 4.20 15.30
CA LYS A 257 2.07 4.58 13.93
C LYS A 257 3.37 3.91 13.50
N VAL A 258 3.64 2.71 14.00
CA VAL A 258 4.88 2.00 13.68
C VAL A 258 4.60 0.64 13.05
N PHE A 259 5.49 0.25 12.16
CA PHE A 259 5.58 -1.07 11.58
C PHE A 259 6.80 -1.78 12.17
N ILE A 260 6.66 -3.06 12.45
CA ILE A 260 7.74 -3.92 12.95
C ILE A 260 7.92 -5.05 11.95
N GLY A 261 9.16 -5.16 11.44
CA GLY A 261 9.55 -6.28 10.59
C GLY A 261 9.46 -7.61 11.34
N THR A 262 9.12 -8.66 10.62
CA THR A 262 9.02 -10.03 11.17
C THR A 262 10.36 -10.70 11.27
N ASP A 263 11.35 -10.24 10.49
CA ASP A 263 12.66 -10.86 10.39
C ASP A 263 13.52 -10.59 11.62
N ARG A 264 14.31 -11.59 11.99
CA ARG A 264 15.30 -11.52 13.06
C ARG A 264 16.69 -11.50 12.44
N TYR A 265 17.47 -10.48 12.77
CA TYR A 265 18.74 -10.22 12.11
C TYR A 265 19.98 -10.78 12.83
N LEU A 266 19.83 -11.12 14.10
CA LEU A 266 20.82 -11.86 14.88
C LEU A 266 20.12 -12.98 15.63
N ALA A 267 20.89 -14.00 16.03
CA ALA A 267 20.41 -15.05 16.93
C ALA A 267 19.87 -14.43 18.22
N ASP A 268 18.93 -15.11 18.84
CA ASP A 268 18.40 -14.71 20.15
C ASP A 268 19.53 -14.64 21.17
N MET A 269 19.74 -13.46 21.76
CA MET A 269 20.85 -13.19 22.66
C MET A 269 20.38 -13.13 24.10
N PRO A 270 21.09 -13.80 25.02
CA PRO A 270 20.81 -13.67 26.43
C PRO A 270 21.25 -12.31 26.97
N PHE A 271 20.40 -11.69 27.77
CA PHE A 271 20.66 -10.45 28.48
C PHE A 271 20.77 -10.71 29.97
N SER A 272 21.84 -10.20 30.58
CA SER A 272 22.17 -10.37 32.00
C SER A 272 22.75 -9.09 32.59
N PHE A 273 22.78 -9.00 33.88
CA PHE A 273 23.68 -8.07 34.55
C PHE A 273 25.11 -8.55 34.38
N VAL A 274 26.04 -7.63 34.50
CA VAL A 274 27.48 -7.98 34.45
C VAL A 274 28.18 -7.47 35.70
N VAL A 275 29.16 -8.23 36.14
CA VAL A 275 30.02 -7.93 37.26
C VAL A 275 31.51 -7.99 36.84
N PRO A 276 32.43 -7.35 37.52
CA PRO A 276 33.86 -7.49 37.26
C PRO A 276 34.27 -8.98 37.34
N ARG A 277 35.23 -9.35 36.52
CA ARG A 277 35.73 -10.72 36.52
C ARG A 277 36.31 -11.10 37.88
N GLY A 278 35.90 -12.30 38.36
CA GLY A 278 36.29 -12.80 39.68
C GLY A 278 35.63 -12.11 40.85
N SER A 279 34.54 -11.36 40.64
CA SER A 279 33.82 -10.66 41.72
C SER A 279 33.14 -11.64 42.65
N PRO A 280 33.29 -11.48 43.99
CA PRO A 280 32.63 -12.36 44.98
C PRO A 280 31.12 -12.15 45.04
N ILE A 281 30.61 -11.05 44.50
CA ILE A 281 29.19 -10.73 44.46
C ILE A 281 28.45 -11.63 43.49
N LYS A 282 29.12 -12.18 42.46
CA LYS A 282 28.48 -12.97 41.39
C LYS A 282 27.65 -14.13 41.92
N ALA A 283 28.20 -14.97 42.81
CA ALA A 283 27.51 -16.14 43.32
C ALA A 283 26.21 -15.80 44.09
N LYS A 284 26.25 -14.71 44.88
CA LYS A 284 25.04 -14.23 45.58
C LYS A 284 24.03 -13.61 44.63
N ALA A 285 24.49 -12.82 43.66
CA ALA A 285 23.64 -12.22 42.63
C ALA A 285 22.95 -13.32 41.81
N ASP A 286 23.68 -14.34 41.34
CA ASP A 286 23.13 -15.47 40.56
C ASP A 286 22.05 -16.20 41.34
N THR A 287 22.27 -16.49 42.64
CA THR A 287 21.27 -17.13 43.49
C THR A 287 19.99 -16.33 43.65
N ILE A 288 20.10 -15.04 43.86
CA ILE A 288 18.95 -14.11 44.00
C ILE A 288 18.20 -13.98 42.68
N LEU A 289 18.92 -13.77 41.59
CA LEU A 289 18.34 -13.58 40.26
C LEU A 289 17.66 -14.83 39.75
N SER A 290 18.24 -16.04 40.02
CA SER A 290 17.58 -17.32 39.71
C SER A 290 16.24 -17.45 40.41
N ARG A 291 16.19 -17.18 41.73
CA ARG A 291 14.94 -17.21 42.51
C ARG A 291 13.89 -16.22 41.98
N LEU A 292 14.31 -15.00 41.67
CA LEU A 292 13.42 -13.99 41.07
C LEU A 292 12.90 -14.39 39.69
N LYS A 293 13.73 -15.07 38.90
CA LYS A 293 13.35 -15.60 37.60
C LYS A 293 12.36 -16.75 37.73
N GLU A 294 12.65 -17.70 38.60
CA GLU A 294 11.80 -18.90 38.89
C GLU A 294 10.45 -18.48 39.46
N SER A 295 10.40 -17.46 40.33
CA SER A 295 9.16 -16.91 40.87
C SER A 295 8.34 -16.12 39.85
N GLY A 296 8.87 -15.89 38.63
CA GLY A 296 8.21 -15.13 37.57
C GLY A 296 8.23 -13.62 37.73
N ILE A 297 8.86 -13.08 38.78
CA ILE A 297 8.90 -11.64 39.06
C ILE A 297 9.60 -10.89 37.92
N ILE A 298 10.74 -11.41 37.44
CA ILE A 298 11.47 -10.80 36.32
C ILE A 298 10.59 -10.73 35.06
N THR A 299 9.92 -11.82 34.74
CA THR A 299 9.00 -11.89 33.57
C THR A 299 7.83 -10.93 33.73
N TYR A 300 7.28 -10.81 34.92
CA TYR A 300 6.20 -9.85 35.21
C TYR A 300 6.65 -8.43 34.98
N LEU A 301 7.78 -8.00 35.56
CA LEU A 301 8.32 -6.65 35.43
C LEU A 301 8.67 -6.30 33.97
N LEU A 302 9.27 -7.22 33.24
CA LEU A 302 9.55 -7.05 31.81
C LEU A 302 8.27 -6.87 30.99
N ASN A 303 7.27 -7.72 31.21
CA ASN A 303 6.00 -7.66 30.50
C ASN A 303 5.22 -6.38 30.82
N GLU A 304 5.25 -5.92 32.06
CA GLU A 304 4.62 -4.65 32.45
C GLU A 304 5.26 -3.47 31.70
N LYS A 305 6.58 -3.46 31.60
CA LYS A 305 7.35 -2.39 30.92
C LYS A 305 7.11 -2.34 29.40
N ILE A 306 6.69 -3.43 28.78
CA ILE A 306 6.41 -3.50 27.34
C ILE A 306 4.92 -3.67 27.00
N ARG A 307 4.04 -3.68 27.98
CA ARG A 307 2.62 -4.02 27.88
C ARG A 307 1.92 -3.27 26.75
N TYR A 308 2.02 -1.94 26.73
CA TYR A 308 1.40 -1.13 25.68
C TYR A 308 2.13 -1.23 24.33
N GLY A 309 3.41 -1.54 24.32
CA GLY A 309 4.15 -1.86 23.09
C GLY A 309 3.62 -3.14 22.44
N ILE A 310 3.33 -4.17 23.24
CA ILE A 310 2.71 -5.42 22.75
C ILE A 310 1.28 -5.16 22.23
N GLU A 311 0.51 -4.34 22.93
CA GLU A 311 -0.85 -3.96 22.49
C GLU A 311 -0.82 -3.19 21.17
N CYS A 312 0.14 -2.28 21.00
CA CYS A 312 0.41 -1.60 19.75
C CYS A 312 0.74 -2.60 18.63
N LEU A 313 1.57 -3.61 18.90
CA LEU A 313 1.93 -4.64 17.93
C LEU A 313 0.73 -5.50 17.52
N LYS A 314 -0.09 -5.95 18.47
CA LYS A 314 -1.31 -6.72 18.20
C LYS A 314 -2.26 -5.97 17.26
N ARG A 315 -2.50 -4.68 17.51
CA ARG A 315 -3.31 -3.82 16.64
C ARG A 315 -2.76 -3.70 15.21
N ASN A 316 -1.45 -3.90 15.03
CA ASN A 316 -0.81 -3.83 13.73
C ASN A 316 -0.83 -5.15 12.95
N THR A 317 -0.87 -6.28 13.67
CA THR A 317 -0.86 -7.64 13.09
C THR A 317 -2.25 -8.21 12.87
N GLU A 318 -3.26 -7.70 13.59
CA GLU A 318 -4.63 -8.11 13.33
C GLU A 318 -5.04 -7.59 11.93
N PRO A 319 -5.53 -8.48 11.05
CA PRO A 319 -6.16 -8.04 9.81
C PRO A 319 -7.27 -7.06 10.15
N ALA A 320 -7.47 -6.05 9.33
CA ALA A 320 -8.39 -4.91 9.55
C ALA A 320 -9.85 -5.27 9.94
N ASN A 321 -10.15 -6.54 10.19
CA ASN A 321 -11.47 -7.08 10.52
C ASN A 321 -11.84 -6.99 12.01
N SER A 322 -10.89 -6.73 12.92
CA SER A 322 -11.21 -6.60 14.33
C SER A 322 -11.19 -5.13 14.76
N GLY A 323 -12.32 -4.46 14.59
CA GLY A 323 -12.64 -3.22 15.30
C GLY A 323 -11.86 -1.97 14.86
N SER A 324 -11.19 -1.96 13.70
CA SER A 324 -10.70 -0.72 13.13
C SER A 324 -11.90 0.13 12.75
N SER A 325 -12.06 1.25 13.41
CA SER A 325 -12.98 2.30 12.97
C SER A 325 -12.80 2.49 11.46
N LEU A 326 -13.85 2.16 10.71
CA LEU A 326 -13.91 2.45 9.28
C LEU A 326 -13.50 3.91 9.12
N ARG A 327 -12.38 4.14 8.43
CA ARG A 327 -11.94 5.51 8.18
C ARG A 327 -13.05 6.22 7.42
N PRO A 328 -13.57 7.35 7.90
CA PRO A 328 -14.51 8.15 7.11
C PRO A 328 -13.81 8.57 5.81
N LEU A 329 -14.54 8.51 4.70
CA LEU A 329 -14.06 8.95 3.40
C LEU A 329 -13.82 10.45 3.45
N GLU A 330 -12.59 10.86 3.16
CA GLU A 330 -12.21 12.26 3.07
C GLU A 330 -12.32 12.76 1.62
N LEU A 331 -12.44 14.06 1.44
CA LEU A 331 -12.47 14.70 0.12
C LEU A 331 -11.24 14.34 -0.74
N ARG A 332 -10.11 14.07 -0.09
CA ARG A 332 -8.86 13.65 -0.74
C ARG A 332 -9.01 12.34 -1.52
N ASP A 333 -9.88 11.43 -1.08
CA ASP A 333 -10.11 10.13 -1.72
C ASP A 333 -10.86 10.29 -3.05
N PHE A 334 -11.50 11.44 -3.27
CA PHE A 334 -12.25 11.78 -4.48
C PHE A 334 -11.51 12.70 -5.47
N TYR A 335 -10.29 13.14 -5.16
CA TYR A 335 -9.54 14.05 -6.06
C TYR A 335 -9.43 13.55 -7.50
N GLY A 336 -9.22 12.26 -7.69
CA GLY A 336 -9.13 11.74 -9.03
C GLY A 336 -10.48 11.72 -9.77
N VAL A 337 -11.66 11.55 -9.07
CA VAL A 337 -12.99 11.67 -9.68
C VAL A 337 -13.17 13.11 -10.16
N PHE A 338 -12.84 14.08 -9.32
CA PHE A 338 -12.93 15.49 -9.68
C PHE A 338 -11.94 15.87 -10.81
N ALA A 339 -10.76 15.25 -10.86
CA ALA A 339 -9.81 15.46 -11.95
C ALA A 339 -10.36 14.94 -13.29
N VAL A 340 -10.96 13.76 -13.31
CA VAL A 340 -11.61 13.21 -14.52
C VAL A 340 -12.80 14.08 -14.94
N TYR A 341 -13.64 14.49 -14.00
CA TYR A 341 -14.78 15.37 -14.26
C TYR A 341 -14.35 16.72 -14.82
N GLY A 342 -13.36 17.37 -14.18
CA GLY A 342 -12.80 18.64 -14.66
C GLY A 342 -12.17 18.52 -16.05
N GLY A 343 -11.40 17.44 -16.29
CA GLY A 343 -10.85 17.14 -17.61
C GLY A 343 -11.92 16.96 -18.69
N GLY A 344 -13.02 16.26 -18.34
CA GLY A 344 -14.17 16.12 -19.25
C GLY A 344 -14.84 17.45 -19.60
N ILE A 345 -15.02 18.36 -18.65
CA ILE A 345 -15.56 19.69 -18.89
C ILE A 345 -14.63 20.49 -19.82
N VAL A 346 -13.33 20.50 -19.57
CA VAL A 346 -12.36 21.20 -20.41
C VAL A 346 -12.41 20.68 -21.85
N LEU A 347 -12.47 19.35 -22.01
CA LEU A 347 -12.56 18.74 -23.34
C LEU A 347 -13.87 19.09 -24.04
N ALA A 348 -15.01 19.11 -23.34
CA ALA A 348 -16.31 19.53 -23.88
C ALA A 348 -16.29 20.98 -24.33
N ILE A 349 -15.68 21.88 -23.56
CA ILE A 349 -15.52 23.32 -23.95
C ILE A 349 -14.65 23.43 -25.19
N LEU A 350 -13.54 22.68 -25.27
CA LEU A 350 -12.66 22.72 -26.45
C LEU A 350 -13.40 22.26 -27.73
N VAL A 351 -14.13 21.14 -27.63
CA VAL A 351 -14.94 20.64 -28.77
C VAL A 351 -15.99 21.66 -29.17
N PHE A 352 -16.72 22.24 -28.21
CA PHE A 352 -17.71 23.28 -28.49
C PHE A 352 -17.11 24.50 -29.17
N CYS A 353 -15.95 24.99 -28.72
CA CYS A 353 -15.23 26.08 -29.35
C CYS A 353 -14.79 25.74 -30.77
N MET A 354 -14.37 24.50 -31.04
CA MET A 354 -14.02 24.05 -32.39
C MET A 354 -15.25 23.99 -33.29
N GLU A 355 -16.38 23.47 -32.83
CA GLU A 355 -17.64 23.45 -33.57
C GLU A 355 -18.13 24.88 -33.92
N MET A 356 -18.08 25.78 -32.96
CA MET A 356 -18.39 27.19 -33.19
C MET A 356 -17.52 27.82 -34.30
N ARG A 357 -16.20 27.56 -34.26
CA ARG A 357 -15.28 28.05 -35.30
C ARG A 357 -15.64 27.49 -36.67
N ILE A 358 -15.89 26.18 -36.76
CA ILE A 358 -16.29 25.53 -38.01
C ILE A 358 -17.62 26.09 -38.54
N ALA A 359 -18.60 26.31 -37.64
CA ALA A 359 -19.88 26.90 -38.01
C ALA A 359 -19.76 28.34 -38.55
N ILE A 360 -18.86 29.15 -37.98
CA ILE A 360 -18.60 30.52 -38.42
C ILE A 360 -17.88 30.55 -39.79
N TYR A 361 -16.96 29.60 -40.03
CA TYR A 361 -16.20 29.52 -41.28
C TYR A 361 -16.92 28.79 -42.41
N ARG A 362 -18.06 28.09 -42.15
CA ARG A 362 -18.88 27.51 -43.22
C ARG A 362 -19.61 28.63 -43.94
N PRO A 363 -19.27 28.93 -45.24
CA PRO A 363 -20.02 29.92 -46.00
C PRO A 363 -21.46 29.45 -46.13
N ARG A 364 -22.42 30.35 -45.83
CA ARG A 364 -23.83 30.13 -46.16
C ARG A 364 -23.94 30.17 -47.70
N TYR A 365 -23.95 28.98 -48.34
CA TYR A 365 -24.43 28.83 -49.72
C TYR A 365 -25.89 28.37 -49.70
#